data_284142eb97100eeec44866eb57e299c8
#
_entry.id   284142eb97100eeec44866eb57e299c8
#
_cell.length_a   1.000
_cell.length_b   1.000
_cell.length_c   1.000
_cell.angle_alpha   90.00
_cell.angle_beta   90.00
_cell.angle_gamma   90.00
#
_symmetry.space_group_name_H-M   'P 1'
#
loop_
_entity.id
_entity.type
_entity.pdbx_description
1 polymer ?
#
loop_
_entity_poly.entity_id
_entity_poly.type
_entity_poly.pdbx_seq_one_letter_code
_entity_poly.pdbx_strand_id
1 'polypeptide(L)'
;MKALIDRAGYVGRANGDMFKRKVGAAVGAVRRAGGIPTFDAINHFFLISQMIVPGSSYWNVGIGLAKGDVEKDEEGLKTMEDLGRNMAWLLKKIRA
;
A
#
# COMPACT_ATOMS: atom_id res chain seq x y z
N MET A 1 -1.03 -5.52 -12.34
CA MET A 1 -0.22 -4.85 -11.31
C MET A 1 1.28 -4.98 -11.56
N LYS A 2 1.77 -6.19 -11.81
CA LYS A 2 3.21 -6.38 -12.07
C LYS A 2 3.73 -5.55 -13.24
N ALA A 3 2.99 -5.52 -14.36
CA ALA A 3 3.39 -4.73 -15.53
C ALA A 3 3.49 -3.23 -15.20
N LEU A 4 2.57 -2.72 -14.40
CA LEU A 4 2.62 -1.33 -13.94
C LEU A 4 3.85 -1.09 -13.04
N ILE A 5 4.14 -2.01 -12.13
CA ILE A 5 5.29 -1.92 -11.24
C ILE A 5 6.59 -1.93 -12.04
N ASP A 6 6.73 -2.86 -12.99
CA ASP A 6 7.94 -2.97 -13.81
C ASP A 6 8.16 -1.70 -14.61
N ARG A 7 7.12 -1.16 -15.22
CA ARG A 7 7.20 0.04 -16.02
C ARG A 7 7.48 1.28 -15.18
N ALA A 8 6.78 1.43 -14.07
CA ALA A 8 6.99 2.55 -13.16
C ALA A 8 8.40 2.53 -12.56
N GLY A 9 8.89 1.34 -12.20
CA GLY A 9 10.24 1.18 -11.68
C GLY A 9 11.30 1.59 -12.70
N TYR A 10 11.15 1.15 -13.94
CA TYR A 10 12.08 1.51 -15.01
C TYR A 10 12.08 3.03 -15.26
N VAL A 11 10.89 3.61 -15.43
CA VAL A 11 10.74 5.05 -15.68
C VAL A 11 11.25 5.87 -14.50
N GLY A 12 10.94 5.45 -13.27
CA GLY A 12 11.38 6.14 -12.07
C GLY A 12 12.89 6.20 -11.97
N ARG A 13 13.57 5.07 -12.19
CA ARG A 13 15.03 5.01 -12.13
C ARG A 13 15.69 5.79 -13.27
N ALA A 14 15.13 5.69 -14.47
CA ALA A 14 15.65 6.42 -15.63
C ALA A 14 15.54 7.94 -15.46
N ASN A 15 14.65 8.42 -14.59
CA ASN A 15 14.41 9.82 -14.33
C ASN A 15 14.88 10.27 -12.94
N GLY A 16 16.00 9.73 -12.47
CA GLY A 16 16.64 10.19 -11.25
C GLY A 16 15.92 9.78 -9.97
N ASP A 17 15.40 8.55 -9.94
CA ASP A 17 14.69 8.02 -8.76
C ASP A 17 13.53 8.94 -8.34
N MET A 18 12.64 9.23 -9.30
CA MET A 18 11.55 10.20 -9.13
C MET A 18 10.58 9.87 -8.00
N PHE A 19 10.54 8.60 -7.53
CA PHE A 19 9.66 8.20 -6.42
C PHE A 19 10.32 8.33 -5.05
N LYS A 20 11.60 8.65 -5.01
CA LYS A 20 12.36 8.74 -3.77
C LYS A 20 11.68 9.65 -2.75
N ARG A 21 11.51 9.15 -1.53
CA ARG A 21 10.90 9.86 -0.40
C ARG A 21 9.41 10.17 -0.54
N LYS A 22 8.75 9.68 -1.58
CA LYS A 22 7.29 9.74 -1.63
C LYS A 22 6.70 8.70 -0.68
N VAL A 23 5.51 8.96 -0.18
CA VAL A 23 4.80 8.05 0.72
C VAL A 23 3.95 7.11 -0.12
N GLY A 24 4.04 5.82 0.16
CA GLY A 24 3.25 4.81 -0.52
C GLY A 24 2.64 3.82 0.45
N ALA A 25 1.49 3.28 0.11
CA ALA A 25 0.85 2.23 0.88
C ALA A 25 0.17 1.24 -0.07
N ALA A 26 0.28 -0.04 0.23
CA ALA A 26 -0.37 -1.10 -0.51
C ALA A 26 -1.59 -1.57 0.27
N VAL A 27 -2.70 -1.74 -0.42
CA VAL A 27 -3.92 -2.31 0.14
C VAL A 27 -4.44 -3.39 -0.82
N GLY A 28 -5.13 -4.38 -0.29
CA GLY A 28 -5.66 -5.45 -1.11
C GLY A 28 -7.02 -5.90 -0.61
N ALA A 29 -7.88 -6.28 -1.54
CA ALA A 29 -9.14 -6.94 -1.24
C ALA A 29 -9.04 -8.37 -1.76
N VAL A 30 -9.30 -9.36 -0.90
CA VAL A 30 -9.13 -10.76 -1.25
C VAL A 30 -10.36 -11.58 -0.84
N ARG A 31 -10.54 -12.71 -1.51
CA ARG A 31 -11.61 -13.64 -1.19
C ARG A 31 -11.28 -14.49 0.04
N ARG A 32 -10.09 -15.04 0.10
CA ARG A 32 -9.62 -15.93 1.20
C ARG A 32 -8.17 -15.71 1.54
N ALA A 33 -7.30 -15.82 0.53
CA ALA A 33 -5.86 -15.82 0.69
C ALA A 33 -5.21 -15.16 -0.52
N GLY A 34 -3.89 -15.02 -0.50
CA GLY A 34 -3.14 -14.41 -1.60
C GLY A 34 -2.97 -12.91 -1.44
N GLY A 35 -3.58 -12.30 -0.41
CA GLY A 35 -3.44 -10.87 -0.16
C GLY A 35 -2.05 -10.49 0.31
N ILE A 36 -1.43 -11.31 1.14
CA ILE A 36 -0.09 -11.01 1.68
C ILE A 36 0.98 -11.04 0.59
N PRO A 37 1.05 -12.05 -0.31
CA PRO A 37 2.00 -12.00 -1.41
C PRO A 37 1.84 -10.77 -2.31
N THR A 38 0.60 -10.36 -2.60
CA THR A 38 0.34 -9.16 -3.40
C THR A 38 0.79 -7.91 -2.66
N PHE A 39 0.47 -7.80 -1.38
CA PHE A 39 0.87 -6.72 -0.50
C PHE A 39 2.40 -6.62 -0.45
N ASP A 40 3.10 -7.74 -0.28
CA ASP A 40 4.56 -7.78 -0.23
C ASP A 40 5.18 -7.34 -1.54
N ALA A 41 4.63 -7.79 -2.68
CA ALA A 41 5.15 -7.43 -4.00
C ALA A 41 5.08 -5.91 -4.23
N ILE A 42 3.98 -5.29 -3.85
CA ILE A 42 3.82 -3.84 -3.99
C ILE A 42 4.77 -3.10 -3.05
N ASN A 43 4.90 -3.57 -1.81
CA ASN A 43 5.81 -2.95 -0.84
C ASN A 43 7.28 -3.10 -1.25
N HIS A 44 7.66 -4.21 -1.87
CA HIS A 44 9.01 -4.37 -2.41
C HIS A 44 9.32 -3.31 -3.45
N PHE A 45 8.36 -2.99 -4.32
CA PHE A 45 8.51 -1.90 -5.28
C PHE A 45 8.71 -0.55 -4.56
N PHE A 46 7.91 -0.26 -3.55
CA PHE A 46 8.04 0.98 -2.80
C PHE A 46 9.42 1.10 -2.16
N LEU A 47 9.89 0.02 -1.51
CA LEU A 47 11.16 0.03 -0.81
C LEU A 47 12.35 0.16 -1.76
N ILE A 48 12.35 -0.54 -2.89
CA ILE A 48 13.45 -0.42 -3.87
C ILE A 48 13.45 0.97 -4.52
N SER A 49 12.32 1.66 -4.53
CA SER A 49 12.19 3.01 -5.07
C SER A 49 12.52 4.10 -4.05
N GLN A 50 12.98 3.72 -2.87
CA GLN A 50 13.33 4.61 -1.76
C GLN A 50 12.13 5.42 -1.24
N MET A 51 10.94 4.83 -1.33
CA MET A 51 9.71 5.43 -0.81
C MET A 51 9.57 5.15 0.69
N ILE A 52 8.72 5.91 1.34
CA ILE A 52 8.41 5.75 2.76
C ILE A 52 7.08 5.03 2.89
N VAL A 53 7.04 3.93 3.63
CA VAL A 53 5.83 3.09 3.76
C VAL A 53 5.36 3.10 5.21
N PRO A 54 4.25 3.77 5.54
CA PRO A 54 3.69 3.71 6.88
C PRO A 54 2.97 2.38 7.11
N GLY A 55 2.99 1.93 8.34
CA GLY A 55 2.25 0.74 8.75
C GLY A 55 0.85 1.05 9.25
N SER A 56 0.14 0.01 9.64
CA SER A 56 -1.18 0.11 10.25
C SER A 56 -1.26 -0.82 11.46
N SER A 57 -2.46 -1.02 12.00
CA SER A 57 -2.67 -1.92 13.13
C SER A 57 -2.62 -3.40 12.72
N TYR A 58 -2.75 -3.70 11.43
CA TYR A 58 -2.63 -5.05 10.88
C TYR A 58 -2.24 -4.96 9.42
N TRP A 59 -2.15 -6.09 8.72
CA TRP A 59 -1.86 -6.07 7.28
C TRP A 59 -3.00 -5.45 6.50
N ASN A 60 -2.68 -4.66 5.49
CA ASN A 60 -3.66 -3.84 4.74
C ASN A 60 -4.48 -4.67 3.76
N VAL A 61 -5.24 -5.63 4.27
CA VAL A 61 -6.03 -6.56 3.47
C VAL A 61 -7.48 -6.55 3.96
N GLY A 62 -8.42 -6.38 3.04
CA GLY A 62 -9.84 -6.57 3.30
C GLY A 62 -10.31 -7.87 2.67
N ILE A 63 -11.19 -8.59 3.34
CA ILE A 63 -11.68 -9.89 2.90
C ILE A 63 -13.14 -9.80 2.49
N GLY A 64 -13.48 -10.29 1.31
CA GLY A 64 -14.85 -10.33 0.83
C GLY A 64 -15.01 -11.24 -0.38
N LEU A 65 -16.14 -11.94 -0.46
CA LEU A 65 -16.46 -12.87 -1.53
C LEU A 65 -17.34 -12.22 -2.60
N ALA A 66 -18.42 -11.56 -2.16
CA ALA A 66 -19.41 -10.94 -3.03
C ALA A 66 -19.24 -9.42 -2.99
N LYS A 67 -19.92 -8.74 -3.92
CA LYS A 67 -19.93 -7.29 -3.97
C LYS A 67 -20.42 -6.71 -2.64
N GLY A 68 -19.65 -5.82 -2.06
CA GLY A 68 -19.98 -5.18 -0.79
C GLY A 68 -19.51 -5.94 0.46
N ASP A 69 -19.00 -7.16 0.32
CA ASP A 69 -18.53 -7.95 1.48
C ASP A 69 -17.31 -7.34 2.15
N VAL A 70 -16.43 -6.71 1.39
CA VAL A 70 -15.24 -6.05 1.96
C VAL A 70 -15.65 -4.93 2.92
N GLU A 71 -16.76 -4.26 2.65
CA GLU A 71 -17.30 -3.21 3.51
C GLU A 71 -17.85 -3.77 4.83
N LYS A 72 -18.10 -5.08 4.91
CA LYS A 72 -18.56 -5.76 6.12
C LYS A 72 -17.41 -6.33 6.94
N ASP A 73 -16.18 -6.27 6.45
CA ASP A 73 -14.99 -6.71 7.16
C ASP A 73 -14.55 -5.61 8.13
N GLU A 74 -15.05 -5.67 9.35
CA GLU A 74 -14.79 -4.65 10.37
C GLU A 74 -13.31 -4.51 10.71
N GLU A 75 -12.59 -5.63 10.78
CA GLU A 75 -11.16 -5.62 11.04
C GLU A 75 -10.40 -4.98 9.88
N GLY A 76 -10.75 -5.34 8.64
CA GLY A 76 -10.17 -4.75 7.45
C GLY A 76 -10.43 -3.26 7.35
N LEU A 77 -11.66 -2.82 7.62
CA LEU A 77 -12.01 -1.40 7.62
C LEU A 77 -11.25 -0.62 8.68
N LYS A 78 -11.12 -1.18 9.88
CA LYS A 78 -10.33 -0.54 10.94
C LYS A 78 -8.87 -0.43 10.54
N THR A 79 -8.32 -1.47 9.93
CA THR A 79 -6.93 -1.44 9.43
C THR A 79 -6.74 -0.32 8.40
N MET A 80 -7.68 -0.15 7.48
CA MET A 80 -7.61 0.92 6.48
C MET A 80 -7.73 2.30 7.11
N GLU A 81 -8.60 2.46 8.10
CA GLU A 81 -8.75 3.72 8.84
C GLU A 81 -7.47 4.08 9.59
N ASP A 82 -6.88 3.12 10.30
CA ASP A 82 -5.62 3.32 11.01
C ASP A 82 -4.48 3.64 10.04
N LEU A 83 -4.45 2.99 8.88
CA LEU A 83 -3.48 3.29 7.83
C LEU A 83 -3.62 4.75 7.38
N GLY A 84 -4.84 5.20 7.12
CA GLY A 84 -5.09 6.57 6.69
C GLY A 84 -4.64 7.59 7.74
N ARG A 85 -4.89 7.31 9.01
CA ARG A 85 -4.43 8.17 10.11
C ARG A 85 -2.92 8.23 10.20
N ASN A 86 -2.25 7.08 10.06
CA ASN A 86 -0.80 7.01 10.09
C ASN A 86 -0.18 7.75 8.90
N MET A 87 -0.77 7.61 7.71
CA MET A 87 -0.33 8.34 6.53
C MET A 87 -0.50 9.85 6.71
N ALA A 88 -1.63 10.28 7.24
CA ALA A 88 -1.88 11.70 7.48
C ALA A 88 -0.87 12.28 8.48
N TRP A 89 -0.59 11.55 9.56
CA TRP A 89 0.40 11.95 10.54
C TRP A 89 1.78 12.10 9.92
N LEU A 90 2.19 11.09 9.12
CA LEU A 90 3.50 11.08 8.46
C LEU A 90 3.63 12.23 7.47
N LEU A 91 2.61 12.44 6.64
CA LEU A 91 2.62 13.51 5.64
C LEU A 91 2.72 14.89 6.29
N LYS A 92 2.03 15.11 7.42
CA LYS A 92 2.15 16.34 8.17
C LYS A 92 3.57 16.56 8.70
N LYS A 93 4.22 15.49 9.18
CA LYS A 93 5.59 15.59 9.69
C LYS A 93 6.59 15.89 8.59
N ILE A 94 6.41 15.26 7.43
CA ILE A 94 7.31 15.48 6.29
C ILE A 94 7.20 16.91 5.76
N ARG A 95 6.00 17.50 5.80
CA ARG A 95 5.76 18.84 5.29
C ARG A 95 6.18 19.95 6.28
N ALA A 96 6.35 19.58 7.52
CA ALA A 96 6.81 20.53 8.57
C ALA A 96 8.35 20.78 8.52
#